data_de893e83599f68a62a695ea49239dc9d
#
_entry.id   de893e83599f68a62a695ea49239dc9d
#
_cell.length_a   1.000
_cell.length_b   1.000
_cell.length_c   1.000
_cell.angle_alpha   90.00
_cell.angle_beta   90.00
_cell.angle_gamma   90.00
#
_symmetry.space_group_name_H-M   'P 1'
#
loop_
_entity.id
_entity.type
_entity.pdbx_description
1 polymer ?
#
loop_
_entity_poly.entity_id
_entity_poly.type
_entity_poly.pdbx_seq_one_letter_code
_entity_poly.pdbx_strand_id
1 'polypeptide(L)'
;AVSGWTIFSSLDKAKADTDITNALGRQRMLTQAMGKSALGFAMAKSRVKTLEQQIFSLDSYITQMRGVYAKTIIGSAKKSNLKISMDPGSESHPAVPFPATFTRMVNEKFGKGREFNINIISEDPINPSQTLKTDLDREANGFLKNNPDKMFQKIYEEDGKLKIGIYTADIATVQVCASCHSKMMGKTFNVGDILGIRNYRLVFSGDVGVGNAELNATLSEYDTARAIFAKTLTAVKSGGKYPVDLAMKNNKTISAVNDAKFQSKTGEVE
;
A
#
# COMPACT_ATOMS: atom_id res chain seq x y z
N ALA A 1 59.19 -40.79 5.69
CA ALA A 1 57.74 -41.06 5.67
C ALA A 1 56.90 -40.16 6.62
N VAL A 2 57.47 -39.65 7.71
CA VAL A 2 56.78 -38.81 8.72
C VAL A 2 56.49 -37.39 8.18
N SER A 3 57.35 -36.83 7.35
CA SER A 3 57.23 -35.46 6.80
C SER A 3 56.05 -35.26 5.82
N GLY A 4 55.74 -36.31 5.03
CA GLY A 4 54.63 -36.24 4.11
C GLY A 4 53.24 -36.18 4.79
N TRP A 5 53.08 -36.95 5.84
CA TRP A 5 51.83 -37.02 6.59
C TRP A 5 51.50 -35.70 7.36
N THR A 6 52.52 -35.04 7.88
CA THR A 6 52.38 -33.73 8.55
C THR A 6 52.00 -32.62 7.57
N ILE A 7 52.51 -32.66 6.32
CA ILE A 7 52.16 -31.69 5.31
C ILE A 7 50.70 -31.88 4.86
N PHE A 8 50.26 -33.11 4.60
CA PHE A 8 48.88 -33.40 4.23
C PHE A 8 47.91 -33.00 5.35
N SER A 9 48.18 -33.33 6.59
CA SER A 9 47.30 -32.93 7.70
C SER A 9 47.24 -31.42 7.91
N SER A 10 48.34 -30.69 7.62
CA SER A 10 48.35 -29.22 7.66
C SER A 10 47.55 -28.59 6.53
N LEU A 11 47.59 -29.16 5.33
CA LEU A 11 46.81 -28.70 4.18
C LEU A 11 45.34 -28.96 4.36
N ASP A 12 44.95 -30.12 4.87
CA ASP A 12 43.56 -30.43 5.18
C ASP A 12 42.97 -29.48 6.26
N LYS A 13 43.79 -29.17 7.28
CA LYS A 13 43.41 -28.21 8.30
C LYS A 13 43.26 -26.81 7.75
N ALA A 14 44.21 -26.35 6.91
CA ALA A 14 44.14 -25.02 6.28
C ALA A 14 42.93 -24.89 5.35
N LYS A 15 42.58 -25.95 4.62
CA LYS A 15 41.38 -25.99 3.77
C LYS A 15 40.11 -25.90 4.63
N ALA A 16 40.00 -26.67 5.70
CA ALA A 16 38.86 -26.61 6.61
C ALA A 16 38.70 -25.22 7.25
N ASP A 17 39.81 -24.59 7.67
CA ASP A 17 39.79 -23.24 8.24
C ASP A 17 39.34 -22.19 7.20
N THR A 18 39.72 -22.36 5.95
CA THR A 18 39.30 -21.50 4.83
C THR A 18 37.82 -21.66 4.56
N ASP A 19 37.29 -22.88 4.51
CA ASP A 19 35.86 -23.16 4.28
C ASP A 19 34.99 -22.59 5.41
N ILE A 20 35.44 -22.72 6.65
CA ILE A 20 34.78 -22.12 7.83
C ILE A 20 34.77 -20.61 7.73
N THR A 21 35.91 -19.99 7.39
CA THR A 21 36.00 -18.52 7.25
C THR A 21 35.06 -17.98 6.16
N ASN A 22 35.05 -18.67 5.02
CA ASN A 22 34.16 -18.33 3.91
C ASN A 22 32.69 -18.47 4.30
N ALA A 23 32.32 -19.57 4.98
CA ALA A 23 30.94 -19.79 5.44
C ALA A 23 30.49 -18.71 6.42
N LEU A 24 31.34 -18.32 7.39
CA LEU A 24 31.06 -17.25 8.34
C LEU A 24 30.95 -15.89 7.66
N GLY A 25 31.84 -15.58 6.72
CA GLY A 25 31.78 -14.35 5.90
C GLY A 25 30.47 -14.24 5.13
N ARG A 26 30.06 -15.33 4.49
CA ARG A 26 28.80 -15.40 3.73
C ARG A 26 27.58 -15.25 4.66
N GLN A 27 27.55 -15.92 5.81
CA GLN A 27 26.47 -15.76 6.79
C GLN A 27 26.33 -14.31 7.26
N ARG A 28 27.44 -13.64 7.56
CA ARG A 28 27.44 -12.24 7.97
C ARG A 28 26.85 -11.35 6.87
N MET A 29 27.27 -11.52 5.63
CA MET A 29 26.78 -10.75 4.49
C MET A 29 25.25 -10.94 4.30
N LEU A 30 24.80 -12.19 4.33
CA LEU A 30 23.38 -12.53 4.14
C LEU A 30 22.52 -12.02 5.30
N THR A 31 23.00 -12.10 6.53
CA THR A 31 22.31 -11.53 7.70
C THR A 31 22.17 -10.01 7.59
N GLN A 32 23.21 -9.32 7.09
CA GLN A 32 23.13 -7.87 6.85
C GLN A 32 22.15 -7.52 5.73
N ALA A 33 22.11 -8.29 4.66
CA ALA A 33 21.15 -8.10 3.57
C ALA A 33 19.70 -8.27 4.03
N MET A 34 19.43 -9.30 4.85
CA MET A 34 18.10 -9.52 5.46
C MET A 34 17.72 -8.39 6.41
N GLY A 35 18.64 -7.93 7.25
CA GLY A 35 18.42 -6.79 8.14
C GLY A 35 18.08 -5.50 7.36
N LYS A 36 18.78 -5.26 6.23
CA LYS A 36 18.48 -4.13 5.35
C LYS A 36 17.09 -4.24 4.73
N SER A 37 16.70 -5.43 4.27
CA SER A 37 15.38 -5.67 3.69
C SER A 37 14.26 -5.47 4.72
N ALA A 38 14.43 -6.01 5.93
CA ALA A 38 13.47 -5.82 7.02
C ALA A 38 13.32 -4.34 7.43
N LEU A 39 14.44 -3.60 7.51
CA LEU A 39 14.41 -2.16 7.80
C LEU A 39 13.72 -1.39 6.68
N GLY A 40 14.01 -1.71 5.43
CA GLY A 40 13.36 -1.11 4.27
C GLY A 40 11.84 -1.25 4.33
N PHE A 41 11.36 -2.43 4.68
CA PHE A 41 9.92 -2.66 4.85
C PHE A 41 9.33 -1.87 6.03
N ALA A 42 9.97 -1.85 7.18
CA ALA A 42 9.49 -1.08 8.33
C ALA A 42 9.36 0.41 7.97
N MET A 43 10.29 0.95 7.18
CA MET A 43 10.22 2.32 6.67
C MET A 43 9.06 2.51 5.70
N ALA A 44 8.76 1.53 4.84
CA ALA A 44 7.61 1.61 3.94
C ALA A 44 6.29 1.57 4.69
N LYS A 45 6.14 0.68 5.66
CA LYS A 45 4.95 0.64 6.54
C LYS A 45 4.74 1.99 7.24
N SER A 46 5.80 2.62 7.73
CA SER A 46 5.73 3.97 8.31
C SER A 46 5.28 5.02 7.30
N ARG A 47 5.77 4.97 6.05
CA ARG A 47 5.35 5.88 4.97
C ARG A 47 3.89 5.70 4.60
N VAL A 48 3.43 4.46 4.49
CA VAL A 48 2.01 4.17 4.23
C VAL A 48 1.14 4.77 5.32
N LYS A 49 1.48 4.54 6.59
CA LYS A 49 0.74 5.14 7.72
C LYS A 49 0.70 6.67 7.67
N THR A 50 1.81 7.30 7.29
CA THR A 50 1.87 8.76 7.11
C THR A 50 0.96 9.21 5.97
N LEU A 51 0.98 8.49 4.84
CA LEU A 51 0.10 8.77 3.70
C LEU A 51 -1.37 8.61 4.07
N GLU A 52 -1.74 7.56 4.81
CA GLU A 52 -3.09 7.38 5.33
C GLU A 52 -3.56 8.60 6.13
N GLN A 53 -2.75 9.08 7.05
CA GLN A 53 -3.09 10.25 7.89
C GLN A 53 -3.24 11.51 7.04
N GLN A 54 -2.39 11.71 6.04
CA GLN A 54 -2.48 12.85 5.12
C GLN A 54 -3.73 12.75 4.24
N ILE A 55 -4.03 11.58 3.71
CA ILE A 55 -5.24 11.34 2.91
C ILE A 55 -6.49 11.48 3.77
N PHE A 56 -6.50 10.98 5.00
CA PHE A 56 -7.60 11.16 5.93
C PHE A 56 -7.89 12.65 6.18
N SER A 57 -6.86 13.45 6.38
CA SER A 57 -6.99 14.89 6.57
C SER A 57 -7.53 15.58 5.31
N LEU A 58 -7.03 15.21 4.14
CA LEU A 58 -7.51 15.71 2.85
C LEU A 58 -8.95 15.30 2.57
N ASP A 59 -9.30 14.04 2.85
CA ASP A 59 -10.64 13.51 2.69
C ASP A 59 -11.65 14.24 3.60
N SER A 60 -11.27 14.47 4.85
CA SER A 60 -12.06 15.25 5.78
C SER A 60 -12.29 16.69 5.27
N TYR A 61 -11.24 17.33 4.76
CA TYR A 61 -11.33 18.66 4.15
C TYR A 61 -12.29 18.68 2.96
N ILE A 62 -12.15 17.73 2.04
CA ILE A 62 -13.04 17.59 0.87
C ILE A 62 -14.49 17.38 1.32
N THR A 63 -14.72 16.56 2.33
CA THR A 63 -16.05 16.30 2.90
C THR A 63 -16.69 17.58 3.45
N GLN A 64 -15.95 18.35 4.26
CA GLN A 64 -16.42 19.62 4.80
C GLN A 64 -16.67 20.65 3.69
N MET A 65 -15.74 20.77 2.74
CA MET A 65 -15.88 21.67 1.60
C MET A 65 -17.18 21.38 0.81
N ARG A 66 -17.42 20.10 0.51
CA ARG A 66 -18.65 19.67 -0.19
C ARG A 66 -19.91 19.94 0.62
N GLY A 67 -19.87 19.73 1.93
CA GLY A 67 -20.98 20.03 2.83
C GLY A 67 -21.32 21.53 2.84
N VAL A 68 -20.32 22.39 2.99
CA VAL A 68 -20.46 23.84 2.92
C VAL A 68 -20.98 24.28 1.55
N TYR A 69 -20.41 23.76 0.45
CA TYR A 69 -20.85 24.04 -0.90
C TYR A 69 -22.32 23.66 -1.10
N ALA A 70 -22.70 22.46 -0.70
CA ALA A 70 -24.09 21.99 -0.82
C ALA A 70 -25.07 22.84 -0.01
N LYS A 71 -24.72 23.20 1.21
CA LYS A 71 -25.58 23.98 2.10
C LYS A 71 -25.69 25.44 1.63
N THR A 72 -24.57 26.08 1.29
CA THR A 72 -24.50 27.51 1.05
C THR A 72 -24.73 27.84 -0.42
N ILE A 73 -23.92 27.26 -1.32
CA ILE A 73 -23.96 27.62 -2.76
C ILE A 73 -25.20 27.03 -3.42
N ILE A 74 -25.43 25.73 -3.28
CA ILE A 74 -26.62 25.08 -3.86
C ILE A 74 -27.90 25.59 -3.21
N GLY A 75 -27.88 25.85 -1.91
CA GLY A 75 -29.01 26.46 -1.19
C GLY A 75 -29.37 27.85 -1.71
N SER A 76 -28.37 28.69 -1.97
CA SER A 76 -28.55 30.03 -2.55
C SER A 76 -28.99 29.97 -4.01
N ALA A 77 -28.39 29.10 -4.81
CA ALA A 77 -28.77 28.89 -6.21
C ALA A 77 -30.24 28.50 -6.35
N LYS A 78 -30.71 27.58 -5.51
CA LYS A 78 -32.14 27.21 -5.50
C LYS A 78 -33.05 28.38 -5.15
N LYS A 79 -32.67 29.20 -4.15
CA LYS A 79 -33.47 30.40 -3.77
C LYS A 79 -33.49 31.44 -4.86
N SER A 80 -32.45 31.54 -5.67
CA SER A 80 -32.32 32.49 -6.79
C SER A 80 -32.79 31.91 -8.14
N ASN A 81 -33.39 30.74 -8.14
CA ASN A 81 -33.80 30.00 -9.35
C ASN A 81 -32.67 29.76 -10.37
N LEU A 82 -31.43 29.70 -9.90
CA LEU A 82 -30.31 29.32 -10.75
C LEU A 82 -30.33 27.81 -11.06
N LYS A 83 -30.03 27.47 -12.27
CA LYS A 83 -29.94 26.08 -12.72
C LYS A 83 -28.75 25.41 -12.00
N ILE A 84 -28.95 24.18 -11.57
CA ILE A 84 -27.89 23.32 -11.04
C ILE A 84 -27.64 22.23 -12.07
N SER A 85 -26.43 22.14 -12.59
CA SER A 85 -26.10 21.28 -13.74
C SER A 85 -24.89 20.38 -13.48
N MET A 86 -24.84 19.25 -14.19
CA MET A 86 -23.65 18.39 -14.26
C MET A 86 -22.60 18.95 -15.23
N ASP A 87 -23.01 19.80 -16.16
CA ASP A 87 -22.17 20.50 -17.13
C ASP A 87 -22.55 21.96 -17.21
N PRO A 88 -22.19 22.79 -16.23
CA PRO A 88 -22.57 24.18 -16.18
C PRO A 88 -21.98 25.01 -17.34
N GLY A 89 -20.90 24.55 -17.97
CA GLY A 89 -20.26 25.24 -19.08
C GLY A 89 -21.03 25.12 -20.41
N SER A 90 -21.89 24.11 -20.55
CA SER A 90 -22.68 23.86 -21.73
C SER A 90 -24.10 24.48 -21.65
N GLU A 91 -24.44 25.12 -20.53
CA GLU A 91 -25.75 25.69 -20.33
C GLU A 91 -25.89 27.05 -21.01
N SER A 92 -27.05 27.29 -21.59
CA SER A 92 -27.39 28.58 -22.28
C SER A 92 -27.52 29.76 -21.30
N HIS A 93 -27.73 29.49 -20.02
CA HIS A 93 -27.84 30.48 -18.95
C HIS A 93 -26.89 30.12 -17.80
N PRO A 94 -26.52 31.09 -16.94
CA PRO A 94 -25.68 30.83 -15.82
C PRO A 94 -26.19 29.67 -14.94
N ALA A 95 -25.33 28.70 -14.68
CA ALA A 95 -25.63 27.53 -13.87
C ALA A 95 -24.52 27.27 -12.87
N VAL A 96 -24.84 26.61 -11.76
CA VAL A 96 -23.87 26.16 -10.79
C VAL A 96 -23.69 24.65 -10.87
N PRO A 97 -22.47 24.12 -10.72
CA PRO A 97 -22.25 22.68 -10.74
C PRO A 97 -22.85 22.01 -9.48
N PHE A 98 -23.24 20.75 -9.62
CA PHE A 98 -23.51 19.91 -8.44
C PHE A 98 -22.25 19.79 -7.57
N PRO A 99 -22.37 19.53 -6.25
CA PRO A 99 -21.20 19.39 -5.36
C PRO A 99 -20.18 18.35 -5.85
N ALA A 100 -20.63 17.20 -6.35
CA ALA A 100 -19.76 16.18 -6.91
C ALA A 100 -19.09 16.65 -8.22
N THR A 101 -19.83 17.35 -9.08
CA THR A 101 -19.30 17.94 -10.32
C THR A 101 -18.24 18.99 -10.01
N PHE A 102 -18.50 19.88 -9.06
CA PHE A 102 -17.53 20.88 -8.60
C PHE A 102 -16.23 20.20 -8.11
N THR A 103 -16.36 19.20 -7.24
CA THR A 103 -15.21 18.46 -6.74
C THR A 103 -14.44 17.78 -7.87
N ARG A 104 -15.12 17.17 -8.83
CA ARG A 104 -14.49 16.57 -10.02
C ARG A 104 -13.71 17.60 -10.83
N MET A 105 -14.30 18.75 -11.14
CA MET A 105 -13.63 19.84 -11.88
C MET A 105 -12.34 20.30 -11.16
N VAL A 106 -12.40 20.42 -9.83
CA VAL A 106 -11.22 20.76 -9.02
C VAL A 106 -10.17 19.66 -9.09
N ASN A 107 -10.59 18.39 -8.92
CA ASN A 107 -9.69 17.23 -8.93
C ASN A 107 -9.00 17.05 -10.29
N GLU A 108 -9.74 17.20 -11.40
CA GLU A 108 -9.20 17.15 -12.76
C GLU A 108 -8.12 18.24 -12.97
N LYS A 109 -8.41 19.46 -12.52
CA LYS A 109 -7.47 20.57 -12.61
C LYS A 109 -6.27 20.38 -11.69
N PHE A 110 -6.50 19.88 -10.49
CA PHE A 110 -5.45 19.58 -9.53
C PHE A 110 -4.54 18.43 -9.99
N GLY A 111 -5.12 17.36 -10.54
CA GLY A 111 -4.40 16.16 -10.99
C GLY A 111 -3.59 16.38 -12.27
N LYS A 112 -3.85 17.45 -13.03
CA LYS A 112 -3.17 17.72 -14.30
C LYS A 112 -1.65 17.88 -14.09
N GLY A 113 -0.85 16.99 -14.69
CA GLY A 113 0.60 16.97 -14.57
C GLY A 113 1.13 16.42 -13.24
N ARG A 114 0.29 15.77 -12.44
CA ARG A 114 0.67 15.15 -11.17
C ARG A 114 0.43 13.65 -11.20
N GLU A 115 1.23 12.89 -10.50
CA GLU A 115 1.05 11.45 -10.28
C GLU A 115 0.15 11.19 -9.05
N PHE A 116 -0.86 12.04 -8.87
CA PHE A 116 -1.85 11.97 -7.81
C PHE A 116 -3.23 12.26 -8.38
N ASN A 117 -4.14 11.29 -8.28
CA ASN A 117 -5.49 11.40 -8.77
C ASN A 117 -6.51 11.18 -7.65
N ILE A 118 -7.57 11.99 -7.68
CA ILE A 118 -8.71 11.87 -6.79
C ILE A 118 -9.96 11.71 -7.65
N ASN A 119 -10.71 10.63 -7.46
CA ASN A 119 -11.97 10.42 -8.16
C ASN A 119 -13.07 10.10 -7.15
N ILE A 120 -14.32 10.35 -7.59
CA ILE A 120 -15.53 9.90 -6.91
C ILE A 120 -16.19 8.92 -7.85
N ILE A 121 -16.32 7.68 -7.40
CA ILE A 121 -16.85 6.58 -8.21
C ILE A 121 -17.92 5.82 -7.43
N SER A 122 -18.82 5.16 -8.13
CA SER A 122 -19.90 4.39 -7.55
C SER A 122 -20.20 3.15 -8.38
N GLU A 123 -20.79 2.15 -7.78
CA GLU A 123 -21.32 0.98 -8.49
C GLU A 123 -22.51 1.37 -9.36
N ASP A 124 -23.31 2.32 -8.88
CA ASP A 124 -24.48 2.85 -9.58
C ASP A 124 -24.37 4.39 -9.64
N PRO A 125 -23.54 4.93 -10.56
CA PRO A 125 -23.27 6.36 -10.59
C PRO A 125 -24.35 7.15 -11.33
N ILE A 126 -24.67 8.35 -10.83
CA ILE A 126 -25.51 9.30 -11.57
C ILE A 126 -24.83 9.73 -12.88
N ASN A 127 -23.51 9.90 -12.87
CA ASN A 127 -22.72 10.13 -14.08
C ASN A 127 -22.06 8.81 -14.50
N PRO A 128 -22.44 8.23 -15.66
CA PRO A 128 -21.91 6.94 -16.12
C PRO A 128 -20.38 6.87 -16.22
N SER A 129 -19.69 8.00 -16.40
CA SER A 129 -18.23 8.02 -16.45
C SER A 129 -17.57 7.71 -15.10
N GLN A 130 -18.32 7.76 -14.01
CA GLN A 130 -17.85 7.56 -12.63
C GLN A 130 -18.19 6.17 -12.07
N THR A 131 -18.29 5.18 -12.93
CA THR A 131 -18.44 3.78 -12.51
C THR A 131 -17.15 3.21 -11.92
N LEU A 132 -17.26 2.10 -11.21
CA LEU A 132 -16.12 1.29 -10.75
C LEU A 132 -15.42 0.67 -11.96
N LYS A 133 -14.16 1.00 -12.19
CA LYS A 133 -13.44 0.60 -13.42
C LYS A 133 -12.56 -0.62 -13.23
N THR A 134 -11.98 -0.78 -12.04
CA THR A 134 -10.99 -1.82 -11.76
C THR A 134 -11.49 -2.82 -10.72
N ASP A 135 -10.86 -3.98 -10.64
CA ASP A 135 -11.14 -4.96 -9.58
C ASP A 135 -10.83 -4.36 -8.20
N LEU A 136 -9.79 -3.55 -8.12
CA LEU A 136 -9.44 -2.81 -6.91
C LEU A 136 -10.56 -1.85 -6.46
N ASP A 137 -11.21 -1.15 -7.40
CA ASP A 137 -12.36 -0.29 -7.08
C ASP A 137 -13.55 -1.13 -6.54
N ARG A 138 -13.80 -2.30 -7.12
CA ARG A 138 -14.86 -3.22 -6.68
C ARG A 138 -14.57 -3.80 -5.29
N GLU A 139 -13.35 -4.21 -5.05
CA GLU A 139 -12.89 -4.71 -3.76
C GLU A 139 -13.03 -3.63 -2.66
N ALA A 140 -12.54 -2.42 -2.93
CA ALA A 140 -12.66 -1.29 -2.03
C ALA A 140 -14.13 -0.93 -1.74
N ASN A 141 -14.99 -0.92 -2.77
CA ASN A 141 -16.42 -0.66 -2.60
C ASN A 141 -17.10 -1.71 -1.73
N GLY A 142 -16.78 -3.00 -1.94
CA GLY A 142 -17.29 -4.09 -1.10
C GLY A 142 -16.87 -3.97 0.36
N PHE A 143 -15.60 -3.62 0.61
CA PHE A 143 -15.10 -3.38 1.97
C PHE A 143 -15.80 -2.20 2.64
N LEU A 144 -15.88 -1.06 1.96
CA LEU A 144 -16.42 0.19 2.51
C LEU A 144 -17.94 0.13 2.74
N LYS A 145 -18.67 -0.66 1.98
CA LYS A 145 -20.11 -0.92 2.27
C LYS A 145 -20.33 -1.50 3.67
N ASN A 146 -19.39 -2.32 4.14
CA ASN A 146 -19.47 -2.94 5.47
C ASN A 146 -18.68 -2.16 6.53
N ASN A 147 -17.82 -1.23 6.14
CA ASN A 147 -16.95 -0.46 7.02
C ASN A 147 -16.87 1.01 6.57
N PRO A 148 -17.97 1.76 6.61
CA PRO A 148 -18.04 3.11 6.03
C PRO A 148 -17.18 4.16 6.77
N ASP A 149 -16.78 3.85 7.98
CA ASP A 149 -15.94 4.67 8.86
C ASP A 149 -14.45 4.40 8.73
N LYS A 150 -14.09 3.37 7.93
CA LYS A 150 -12.69 2.98 7.71
C LYS A 150 -12.18 3.45 6.35
N MET A 151 -10.87 3.37 6.19
CA MET A 151 -10.22 3.48 4.88
C MET A 151 -9.86 2.08 4.38
N PHE A 152 -10.00 1.86 3.09
CA PHE A 152 -9.44 0.70 2.40
C PHE A 152 -8.17 1.15 1.69
N GLN A 153 -7.13 0.33 1.74
CA GLN A 153 -5.88 0.64 1.06
C GLN A 153 -5.25 -0.60 0.46
N LYS A 154 -4.59 -0.42 -0.67
CA LYS A 154 -3.84 -1.48 -1.32
C LYS A 154 -2.70 -0.91 -2.14
N ILE A 155 -1.53 -1.55 -2.04
CA ILE A 155 -0.39 -1.30 -2.93
C ILE A 155 -0.53 -2.23 -4.12
N TYR A 156 -0.37 -1.71 -5.33
CA TYR A 156 -0.51 -2.45 -6.59
C TYR A 156 0.48 -1.93 -7.64
N GLU A 157 0.73 -2.73 -8.66
CA GLU A 157 1.56 -2.33 -9.79
C GLU A 157 0.68 -1.96 -10.98
N GLU A 158 0.95 -0.82 -11.59
CA GLU A 158 0.29 -0.35 -12.79
C GLU A 158 1.28 0.44 -13.65
N ASP A 159 1.37 0.13 -14.95
CA ASP A 159 2.32 0.73 -15.89
C ASP A 159 3.79 0.65 -15.44
N GLY A 160 4.19 -0.47 -14.83
CA GLY A 160 5.54 -0.68 -14.30
C GLY A 160 5.89 0.21 -13.11
N LYS A 161 4.91 0.89 -12.52
CA LYS A 161 5.08 1.72 -11.32
C LYS A 161 4.32 1.12 -10.15
N LEU A 162 4.94 1.17 -9.00
CA LEU A 162 4.27 0.82 -7.75
C LEU A 162 3.38 1.99 -7.33
N LYS A 163 2.09 1.71 -7.16
CA LYS A 163 1.08 2.70 -6.75
C LYS A 163 0.40 2.26 -5.46
N ILE A 164 -0.11 3.22 -4.72
CA ILE A 164 -1.01 2.98 -3.60
C ILE A 164 -2.38 3.56 -3.92
N GLY A 165 -3.42 2.75 -3.74
CA GLY A 165 -4.81 3.17 -3.76
C GLY A 165 -5.34 3.25 -2.34
N ILE A 166 -5.83 4.41 -1.94
CA ILE A 166 -6.52 4.63 -0.67
C ILE A 166 -7.95 5.02 -1.00
N TYR A 167 -8.91 4.42 -0.30
CA TYR A 167 -10.32 4.61 -0.58
C TYR A 167 -11.08 4.95 0.70
N THR A 168 -12.04 5.87 0.57
CA THR A 168 -12.96 6.27 1.65
C THR A 168 -14.40 6.23 1.16
N ALA A 169 -15.34 6.05 2.07
CA ALA A 169 -16.75 6.13 1.72
C ALA A 169 -17.17 7.59 1.43
N ASP A 170 -17.89 7.80 0.34
CA ASP A 170 -18.55 9.07 0.05
C ASP A 170 -19.97 9.05 0.62
N ILE A 171 -20.15 9.64 1.78
CA ILE A 171 -21.36 9.56 2.58
C ILE A 171 -22.23 10.81 2.37
N ALA A 172 -23.54 10.65 2.38
CA ALA A 172 -24.50 11.75 2.43
C ALA A 172 -24.40 12.50 3.76
N THR A 173 -23.60 13.57 3.80
CA THR A 173 -23.33 14.31 5.04
C THR A 173 -24.44 15.29 5.46
N VAL A 174 -25.30 15.66 4.50
CA VAL A 174 -26.41 16.61 4.72
C VAL A 174 -27.65 16.17 3.96
N GLN A 175 -28.82 16.60 4.40
CA GLN A 175 -30.11 16.23 3.79
C GLN A 175 -30.19 16.55 2.29
N VAL A 176 -29.54 17.63 1.85
CA VAL A 176 -29.50 18.01 0.43
C VAL A 176 -28.82 16.93 -0.42
N CYS A 177 -27.77 16.28 0.09
CA CYS A 177 -27.10 15.18 -0.62
C CYS A 177 -28.04 13.99 -0.78
N ALA A 178 -28.63 13.54 0.31
CA ALA A 178 -29.55 12.41 0.34
C ALA A 178 -30.76 12.65 -0.58
N SER A 179 -31.43 13.81 -0.45
CA SER A 179 -32.61 14.15 -1.24
C SER A 179 -32.33 14.25 -2.74
N CYS A 180 -31.15 14.81 -3.11
CA CYS A 180 -30.75 14.93 -4.52
C CYS A 180 -30.49 13.55 -5.13
N HIS A 181 -29.73 12.70 -4.45
CA HIS A 181 -29.45 11.34 -4.90
C HIS A 181 -30.74 10.51 -4.97
N SER A 182 -31.62 10.60 -3.97
CA SER A 182 -32.92 9.92 -4.01
C SER A 182 -33.74 10.28 -5.25
N LYS A 183 -33.82 11.58 -5.55
CA LYS A 183 -34.57 12.07 -6.71
C LYS A 183 -33.96 11.59 -8.04
N MET A 184 -32.63 11.64 -8.17
CA MET A 184 -31.95 11.33 -9.44
C MET A 184 -31.86 9.84 -9.71
N MET A 185 -31.80 9.02 -8.66
CA MET A 185 -31.60 7.58 -8.79
C MET A 185 -32.90 6.76 -8.59
N GLY A 186 -33.99 7.41 -8.22
CA GLY A 186 -35.26 6.72 -7.94
C GLY A 186 -35.19 5.77 -6.74
N LYS A 187 -34.25 6.00 -5.83
CA LYS A 187 -34.03 5.21 -4.61
C LYS A 187 -34.10 6.15 -3.40
N THR A 188 -34.40 5.61 -2.22
CA THR A 188 -34.37 6.40 -0.98
C THR A 188 -32.99 6.39 -0.38
N PHE A 189 -32.39 7.56 -0.18
CA PHE A 189 -31.16 7.78 0.58
C PHE A 189 -31.43 8.66 1.78
N ASN A 190 -30.75 8.36 2.89
CA ASN A 190 -30.77 9.12 4.12
C ASN A 190 -29.41 9.76 4.41
N VAL A 191 -29.36 10.71 5.30
CA VAL A 191 -28.08 11.20 5.86
C VAL A 191 -27.37 10.04 6.53
N GLY A 192 -26.10 9.83 6.17
CA GLY A 192 -25.30 8.70 6.62
C GLY A 192 -25.15 7.57 5.58
N ASP A 193 -26.03 7.53 4.58
CA ASP A 193 -25.92 6.49 3.54
C ASP A 193 -24.72 6.73 2.61
N ILE A 194 -24.14 5.64 2.12
CA ILE A 194 -23.03 5.67 1.18
C ILE A 194 -23.58 5.98 -0.22
N LEU A 195 -23.08 7.03 -0.83
CA LEU A 195 -23.40 7.47 -2.19
C LEU A 195 -22.42 6.96 -3.24
N GLY A 196 -21.25 6.54 -2.81
CA GLY A 196 -20.15 6.04 -3.60
C GLY A 196 -18.87 5.94 -2.75
N ILE A 197 -17.75 5.87 -3.43
CA ILE A 197 -16.42 5.88 -2.80
C ILE A 197 -15.53 6.94 -3.43
N ARG A 198 -14.63 7.51 -2.65
CA ARG A 198 -13.56 8.36 -3.15
C ARG A 198 -12.28 7.54 -3.23
N ASN A 199 -11.61 7.57 -4.36
CA ASN A 199 -10.32 6.93 -4.50
C ASN A 199 -9.20 7.97 -4.64
N TYR A 200 -8.11 7.71 -3.95
CA TYR A 200 -6.87 8.46 -3.95
C TYR A 200 -5.79 7.54 -4.49
N ARG A 201 -5.27 7.84 -5.69
CA ARG A 201 -4.23 7.04 -6.33
C ARG A 201 -2.95 7.84 -6.42
N LEU A 202 -1.88 7.28 -5.87
CA LEU A 202 -0.57 7.90 -5.81
C LEU A 202 0.49 6.92 -6.30
N VAL A 203 1.54 7.44 -6.94
CA VAL A 203 2.76 6.65 -7.15
C VAL A 203 3.44 6.48 -5.80
N PHE A 204 3.67 5.22 -5.45
CA PHE A 204 4.38 4.85 -4.24
C PHE A 204 5.87 4.72 -4.57
N SER A 205 6.61 5.80 -4.39
CA SER A 205 8.06 5.81 -4.56
C SER A 205 8.74 5.21 -3.31
N GLY A 206 9.23 4.01 -3.43
CA GLY A 206 10.02 3.36 -2.38
C GLY A 206 10.39 1.95 -2.80
N ASP A 207 11.58 1.50 -2.49
CA ASP A 207 12.13 0.17 -2.78
C ASP A 207 11.43 -0.97 -2.02
N VAL A 208 10.13 -0.87 -1.78
CA VAL A 208 9.50 -1.79 -0.85
C VAL A 208 8.10 -2.20 -1.29
N GLY A 209 8.07 -3.08 -2.25
CA GLY A 209 6.88 -3.84 -2.61
C GLY A 209 6.81 -5.19 -1.91
N VAL A 210 7.01 -5.25 -0.59
CA VAL A 210 6.89 -6.52 0.14
C VAL A 210 5.52 -6.57 0.80
N GLY A 211 4.69 -7.50 0.36
CA GLY A 211 3.44 -7.83 1.04
C GLY A 211 3.69 -8.35 2.46
N ASN A 212 2.73 -8.17 3.37
CA ASN A 212 2.84 -8.63 4.75
C ASN A 212 3.18 -10.12 4.87
N ALA A 213 2.62 -10.97 4.00
CA ALA A 213 2.90 -12.40 4.00
C ALA A 213 4.36 -12.69 3.64
N GLU A 214 4.92 -12.01 2.64
CA GLU A 214 6.31 -12.16 2.22
C GLU A 214 7.27 -11.59 3.27
N LEU A 215 6.91 -10.48 3.92
CA LEU A 215 7.69 -9.96 5.03
C LEU A 215 7.70 -10.89 6.23
N ASN A 216 6.54 -11.38 6.64
CA ASN A 216 6.44 -12.29 7.78
C ASN A 216 7.23 -13.58 7.52
N ALA A 217 7.19 -14.09 6.28
CA ALA A 217 8.04 -15.20 5.86
C ALA A 217 9.53 -14.83 5.98
N THR A 218 9.93 -13.67 5.46
CA THR A 218 11.32 -13.17 5.53
C THR A 218 11.80 -12.98 6.97
N LEU A 219 10.97 -12.42 7.84
CA LEU A 219 11.29 -12.24 9.26
C LEU A 219 11.42 -13.58 9.98
N SER A 220 10.54 -14.54 9.69
CA SER A 220 10.60 -15.89 10.24
C SER A 220 11.89 -16.60 9.82
N GLU A 221 12.26 -16.52 8.55
CA GLU A 221 13.52 -17.07 8.03
C GLU A 221 14.73 -16.36 8.63
N TYR A 222 14.68 -15.05 8.81
CA TYR A 222 15.72 -14.29 9.50
C TYR A 222 15.90 -14.76 10.93
N ASP A 223 14.84 -14.95 11.69
CA ASP A 223 14.91 -15.44 13.07
C ASP A 223 15.44 -16.86 13.12
N THR A 224 15.05 -17.72 12.19
CA THR A 224 15.58 -19.07 12.04
C THR A 224 17.08 -19.05 11.75
N ALA A 225 17.51 -18.23 10.79
CA ALA A 225 18.92 -18.06 10.45
C ALA A 225 19.73 -17.51 11.62
N ARG A 226 19.19 -16.56 12.35
CA ARG A 226 19.80 -15.99 13.56
C ARG A 226 19.96 -17.03 14.67
N ALA A 227 18.96 -17.86 14.91
CA ALA A 227 19.01 -18.93 15.91
C ALA A 227 20.06 -19.99 15.56
N ILE A 228 20.16 -20.39 14.29
CA ILE A 228 21.18 -21.32 13.82
C ILE A 228 22.57 -20.70 13.95
N PHE A 229 22.74 -19.43 13.60
CA PHE A 229 24.00 -18.71 13.75
C PHE A 229 24.45 -18.64 15.23
N ALA A 230 23.52 -18.33 16.14
CA ALA A 230 23.81 -18.28 17.57
C ALA A 230 24.27 -19.66 18.13
N LYS A 231 23.60 -20.74 17.72
CA LYS A 231 24.01 -22.11 18.08
C LYS A 231 25.41 -22.46 17.55
N THR A 232 25.66 -22.08 16.28
CA THR A 232 26.97 -22.29 15.64
C THR A 232 28.07 -21.51 16.36
N LEU A 233 27.83 -20.25 16.71
CA LEU A 233 28.79 -19.43 17.44
C LEU A 233 29.08 -19.99 18.81
N THR A 234 28.08 -20.52 19.50
CA THR A 234 28.24 -21.19 20.79
C THR A 234 29.09 -22.45 20.66
N ALA A 235 28.85 -23.28 19.65
CA ALA A 235 29.64 -24.48 19.38
C ALA A 235 31.12 -24.15 19.09
N VAL A 236 31.39 -23.08 18.34
CA VAL A 236 32.75 -22.59 18.05
C VAL A 236 33.45 -22.11 19.34
N LYS A 237 32.76 -21.33 20.17
CA LYS A 237 33.31 -20.81 21.44
C LYS A 237 33.62 -21.92 22.47
N SER A 238 32.87 -23.01 22.45
CA SER A 238 33.09 -24.17 23.33
C SER A 238 34.19 -25.12 22.85
N GLY A 239 34.92 -24.77 21.79
CA GLY A 239 36.01 -25.59 21.25
C GLY A 239 35.57 -26.83 20.48
N GLY A 240 34.27 -26.93 20.16
CA GLY A 240 33.72 -27.96 19.28
C GLY A 240 34.14 -27.77 17.83
N LYS A 241 34.17 -28.87 17.06
CA LYS A 241 34.31 -28.77 15.60
C LYS A 241 33.12 -28.00 15.04
N TYR A 242 33.39 -27.00 14.21
CA TYR A 242 32.36 -26.24 13.54
C TYR A 242 31.58 -27.16 12.58
N PRO A 243 30.26 -27.29 12.68
CA PRO A 243 29.50 -28.16 11.84
C PRO A 243 29.37 -27.50 10.45
N VAL A 244 30.32 -27.80 9.57
CA VAL A 244 30.37 -27.28 8.17
C VAL A 244 29.06 -27.56 7.42
N ASP A 245 28.50 -28.75 7.60
CA ASP A 245 27.22 -29.14 7.02
C ASP A 245 26.06 -28.25 7.47
N LEU A 246 26.04 -27.86 8.74
CA LEU A 246 25.05 -26.95 9.28
C LEU A 246 25.21 -25.53 8.71
N ALA A 247 26.46 -25.07 8.55
CA ALA A 247 26.77 -23.79 7.95
C ALA A 247 26.37 -23.76 6.46
N MET A 248 26.65 -24.83 5.73
CA MET A 248 26.29 -24.98 4.31
C MET A 248 24.77 -25.00 4.13
N LYS A 249 24.05 -25.74 4.97
CA LYS A 249 22.58 -25.79 4.99
C LYS A 249 22.00 -24.42 5.30
N ASN A 250 22.52 -23.72 6.30
CA ASN A 250 22.09 -22.39 6.69
C ASN A 250 22.33 -21.37 5.57
N ASN A 251 23.51 -21.38 4.94
CA ASN A 251 23.80 -20.52 3.80
C ASN A 251 22.84 -20.75 2.63
N LYS A 252 22.43 -21.99 2.40
CA LYS A 252 21.49 -22.35 1.35
C LYS A 252 20.09 -21.77 1.64
N THR A 253 19.63 -21.88 2.88
CA THR A 253 18.36 -21.31 3.33
C THR A 253 18.37 -19.79 3.22
N ILE A 254 19.41 -19.13 3.72
CA ILE A 254 19.53 -17.66 3.66
C ILE A 254 19.64 -17.17 2.21
N SER A 255 20.37 -17.89 1.34
CA SER A 255 20.42 -17.56 -0.08
C SER A 255 19.04 -17.65 -0.74
N ALA A 256 18.27 -18.71 -0.44
CA ALA A 256 16.93 -18.87 -0.99
C ALA A 256 15.99 -17.72 -0.55
N VAL A 257 16.12 -17.22 0.68
CA VAL A 257 15.37 -16.04 1.17
C VAL A 257 15.79 -14.76 0.45
N ASN A 258 17.09 -14.56 0.21
CA ASN A 258 17.58 -13.38 -0.52
C ASN A 258 17.32 -13.47 -2.04
N ASP A 259 17.28 -14.69 -2.59
CA ASP A 259 16.96 -14.94 -4.00
C ASP A 259 15.44 -14.96 -4.26
N ALA A 260 14.64 -15.14 -3.21
CA ALA A 260 13.21 -14.85 -3.28
C ALA A 260 13.09 -13.37 -3.64
N LYS A 261 12.92 -13.10 -4.93
CA LYS A 261 12.70 -11.75 -5.43
C LYS A 261 11.54 -11.18 -4.65
N PHE A 262 11.79 -10.14 -3.88
CA PHE A 262 10.76 -9.28 -3.32
C PHE A 262 10.04 -8.60 -4.48
N GLN A 263 9.32 -9.39 -5.26
CA GLN A 263 8.45 -8.85 -6.27
C GLN A 263 7.30 -8.19 -5.53
N SER A 264 7.11 -6.93 -5.83
CA SER A 264 5.93 -6.18 -5.45
C SER A 264 4.69 -6.87 -6.02
N LYS A 265 4.26 -7.93 -5.36
CA LYS A 265 2.93 -8.47 -5.60
C LYS A 265 1.98 -7.68 -4.71
N THR A 266 0.87 -7.26 -5.32
CA THR A 266 -0.26 -6.64 -4.65
C THR A 266 -0.40 -7.19 -3.22
N GLY A 267 0.02 -6.41 -2.23
CA GLY A 267 -0.03 -6.78 -0.83
C GLY A 267 -0.90 -5.79 -0.06
N GLU A 268 -1.74 -6.30 0.80
CA GLU A 268 -2.37 -5.50 1.84
C GLU A 268 -1.28 -5.07 2.82
N VAL A 269 -1.27 -3.79 3.15
CA VAL A 269 -0.40 -3.26 4.20
C VAL A 269 -1.29 -3.03 5.41
N GLU A 270 -1.29 -3.98 6.34
CA GLU A 270 -1.92 -3.81 7.64
C GLU A 270 -1.06 -3.01 8.62
#